data_c3bd22c7a1e6e23e7d669aebe884d2cc
#
_entry.id   c3bd22c7a1e6e23e7d669aebe884d2cc
#
_cell.length_a   1.000
_cell.length_b   1.000
_cell.length_c   1.000
_cell.angle_alpha   90.00
_cell.angle_beta   90.00
_cell.angle_gamma   90.00
#
_symmetry.space_group_name_H-M   'P 1'
#
loop_
_entity.id
_entity.type
_entity.pdbx_description
1 polymer ?
#
loop_
_entity_poly.entity_id
_entity_poly.type
_entity_poly.pdbx_seq_one_letter_code
_entity_poly.pdbx_strand_id
1 'polypeptide(L)'
;MCDDRGLPGTDTADRKRVWRSPSLLFGFLVCAVLTLDGCQSPLPPLPNPPGPYTAVRLAPGDVLKLSFAEESDLDQTQKIRRDGKISLPFLGEVTAAGKRVIDLQRELVRRYEDQLDNPEVLVTLENSSATVIISGFVTYPGKVTFDRPTTVYQAIMQSGGVSDYGSLSNIHLTRIINGVQRTETINLRPNIRGQPTLPKYVQDGDVIYISRSLF
;
A
#
# COMPACT_ATOMS: atom_id res chain seq x y z
N MET A 1 17.55 -58.11 -36.38
CA MET A 1 17.63 -59.45 -35.81
C MET A 1 16.41 -59.55 -34.95
N CYS A 2 15.30 -60.02 -35.57
CA CYS A 2 14.71 -61.32 -35.46
C CYS A 2 14.13 -61.51 -34.03
N ASP A 3 12.94 -61.85 -33.81
CA ASP A 3 11.88 -62.62 -34.46
C ASP A 3 10.87 -62.91 -33.34
N ASP A 4 9.71 -62.79 -33.44
CA ASP A 4 8.54 -63.39 -34.08
C ASP A 4 7.71 -64.28 -33.14
N ARG A 5 6.39 -64.16 -33.29
CA ARG A 5 5.34 -65.18 -33.08
C ARG A 5 4.85 -65.40 -31.63
N GLY A 6 3.61 -65.40 -31.35
CA GLY A 6 2.46 -65.92 -32.01
C GLY A 6 1.19 -65.79 -31.14
N LEU A 7 0.10 -65.53 -31.78
CA LEU A 7 -1.29 -65.77 -31.38
C LEU A 7 -1.59 -67.31 -31.49
N PRO A 8 -2.76 -67.89 -31.10
CA PRO A 8 -4.07 -67.35 -30.70
C PRO A 8 -4.79 -68.19 -29.60
N GLY A 9 -6.05 -67.89 -29.33
CA GLY A 9 -6.99 -68.85 -28.74
C GLY A 9 -8.12 -68.20 -27.95
N THR A 10 -9.16 -67.83 -28.57
CA THR A 10 -10.57 -68.27 -28.57
C THR A 10 -11.26 -68.61 -27.26
N ASP A 11 -12.38 -67.90 -27.11
CA ASP A 11 -13.72 -68.32 -26.68
C ASP A 11 -14.03 -68.47 -25.18
N THR A 12 -15.02 -67.83 -24.70
CA THR A 12 -16.43 -68.16 -24.67
C THR A 12 -17.27 -67.17 -23.82
N ALA A 13 -18.45 -66.97 -24.32
CA ALA A 13 -19.50 -66.17 -23.72
C ALA A 13 -19.93 -66.60 -22.32
N ASP A 14 -20.16 -65.65 -21.40
CA ASP A 14 -21.20 -65.87 -20.41
C ASP A 14 -21.99 -64.58 -20.15
N ARG A 15 -23.24 -64.64 -20.55
CA ARG A 15 -24.29 -63.64 -20.30
C ARG A 15 -24.69 -63.67 -18.83
N LYS A 16 -24.37 -62.66 -18.04
CA LYS A 16 -25.11 -62.45 -16.76
C LYS A 16 -25.69 -61.02 -16.70
N ARG A 17 -26.99 -61.07 -16.72
CA ARG A 17 -28.01 -60.00 -16.47
C ARG A 17 -27.56 -58.87 -15.53
N VAL A 18 -27.50 -57.71 -16.10
CA VAL A 18 -27.40 -56.48 -15.33
C VAL A 18 -28.75 -56.17 -14.68
N TRP A 19 -28.81 -56.30 -13.39
CA TRP A 19 -29.91 -55.77 -12.60
C TRP A 19 -29.75 -54.22 -12.50
N ARG A 20 -30.63 -53.53 -13.18
CA ARG A 20 -30.77 -52.07 -13.07
C ARG A 20 -31.45 -51.75 -11.73
N SER A 21 -30.73 -51.31 -10.73
CA SER A 21 -31.28 -50.68 -9.57
C SER A 21 -31.38 -49.14 -9.80
N PRO A 22 -32.57 -48.54 -9.64
CA PRO A 22 -32.78 -47.09 -9.89
C PRO A 22 -32.32 -46.16 -8.77
N SER A 23 -31.49 -46.65 -7.85
CA SER A 23 -31.12 -45.87 -6.63
C SER A 23 -29.84 -45.05 -6.78
N LEU A 24 -29.13 -45.06 -7.90
CA LEU A 24 -27.87 -44.33 -8.07
C LEU A 24 -28.01 -42.92 -8.73
N LEU A 25 -29.21 -42.57 -9.18
CA LEU A 25 -29.43 -41.23 -9.79
C LEU A 25 -29.84 -40.15 -8.79
N PHE A 26 -30.21 -40.50 -7.56
CA PHE A 26 -30.57 -39.53 -6.53
C PHE A 26 -29.36 -39.03 -5.70
N GLY A 27 -28.25 -39.77 -5.72
CA GLY A 27 -27.04 -39.41 -4.98
C GLY A 27 -26.17 -38.32 -5.64
N PHE A 28 -26.30 -38.13 -6.95
CA PHE A 28 -25.48 -37.16 -7.68
C PHE A 28 -26.04 -35.74 -7.71
N LEU A 29 -27.34 -35.56 -7.40
CA LEU A 29 -27.99 -34.26 -7.41
C LEU A 29 -27.83 -33.50 -6.08
N VAL A 30 -27.51 -34.14 -4.98
CA VAL A 30 -27.33 -33.51 -3.66
C VAL A 30 -25.89 -33.05 -3.43
N CYS A 31 -24.91 -33.58 -4.16
CA CYS A 31 -23.51 -33.21 -4.00
C CYS A 31 -23.09 -31.97 -4.81
N ALA A 32 -23.94 -31.42 -5.69
CA ALA A 32 -23.63 -30.30 -6.58
C ALA A 32 -23.98 -28.92 -6.00
N VAL A 33 -24.55 -28.82 -4.78
CA VAL A 33 -25.04 -27.56 -4.21
C VAL A 33 -24.15 -27.01 -3.08
N LEU A 34 -23.05 -27.70 -2.70
CA LEU A 34 -22.23 -27.32 -1.55
C LEU A 34 -20.82 -26.79 -1.87
N THR A 35 -20.55 -26.32 -3.10
CA THR A 35 -19.25 -25.72 -3.42
C THR A 35 -19.39 -24.27 -3.94
N LEU A 36 -20.08 -23.43 -3.19
CA LEU A 36 -19.95 -21.98 -3.27
C LEU A 36 -19.10 -21.49 -2.11
N ASP A 37 -17.96 -22.11 -1.90
CA ASP A 37 -16.86 -21.49 -1.17
C ASP A 37 -16.33 -20.36 -2.05
N GLY A 38 -16.93 -19.17 -1.89
CA GLY A 38 -16.39 -17.94 -2.41
C GLY A 38 -15.00 -17.75 -1.81
N CYS A 39 -13.95 -18.16 -2.53
CA CYS A 39 -12.59 -17.75 -2.27
C CYS A 39 -12.54 -16.22 -2.35
N GLN A 40 -12.80 -15.55 -1.24
CA GLN A 40 -12.41 -14.15 -1.07
C GLN A 40 -10.88 -14.16 -1.08
N SER A 41 -10.30 -13.86 -2.23
CA SER A 41 -8.86 -13.62 -2.32
C SER A 41 -8.51 -12.53 -1.30
N PRO A 42 -7.55 -12.76 -0.39
CA PRO A 42 -7.13 -11.74 0.56
C PRO A 42 -6.71 -10.49 -0.24
N LEU A 43 -7.22 -9.34 0.16
CA LEU A 43 -6.85 -8.06 -0.45
C LEU A 43 -5.32 -7.93 -0.41
N PRO A 44 -4.69 -7.44 -1.49
CA PRO A 44 -3.26 -7.22 -1.50
C PRO A 44 -2.88 -6.26 -0.34
N PRO A 45 -1.73 -6.50 0.32
CA PRO A 45 -1.27 -5.65 1.40
C PRO A 45 -1.15 -4.19 0.94
N LEU A 46 -1.32 -3.25 1.88
CA LEU A 46 -1.19 -1.84 1.59
C LEU A 46 0.22 -1.54 1.04
N PRO A 47 0.34 -0.69 0.00
CA PRO A 47 1.65 -0.26 -0.46
C PRO A 47 2.39 0.43 0.68
N ASN A 48 3.63 -0.04 0.91
CA ASN A 48 4.51 0.59 1.88
C ASN A 48 5.17 1.78 1.19
N PRO A 49 5.03 3.01 1.71
CA PRO A 49 5.75 4.14 1.13
C PRO A 49 7.25 3.86 1.22
N PRO A 50 8.04 4.29 0.23
CA PRO A 50 9.47 4.11 0.24
C PRO A 50 10.05 4.69 1.52
N GLY A 51 10.98 3.95 2.15
CA GLY A 51 11.75 4.44 3.29
C GLY A 51 12.62 5.66 2.93
N PRO A 52 13.30 6.27 3.88
CA PRO A 52 14.05 7.53 3.68
C PRO A 52 15.14 7.47 2.60
N TYR A 53 15.49 6.29 2.13
CA TYR A 53 16.50 6.07 1.07
C TYR A 53 15.91 5.69 -0.31
N THR A 54 14.60 5.53 -0.41
CA THR A 54 13.94 5.27 -1.69
C THR A 54 13.40 6.57 -2.23
N ALA A 55 13.50 6.80 -3.54
CA ALA A 55 13.11 8.05 -4.20
C ALA A 55 11.75 8.56 -3.71
N VAL A 56 11.79 9.51 -2.78
CA VAL A 56 10.60 10.14 -2.20
C VAL A 56 9.80 10.78 -3.34
N ARG A 57 8.55 10.37 -3.49
CA ARG A 57 7.62 11.03 -4.41
C ARG A 57 6.86 12.10 -3.63
N LEU A 58 6.77 13.24 -4.24
CA LEU A 58 6.05 14.39 -3.72
C LEU A 58 4.57 14.06 -3.53
N ALA A 59 4.01 14.48 -2.40
CA ALA A 59 2.62 14.26 -2.02
C ALA A 59 1.91 15.60 -1.75
N PRO A 60 0.58 15.65 -1.88
CA PRO A 60 -0.18 16.80 -1.40
C PRO A 60 0.11 17.05 0.09
N GLY A 61 0.39 18.31 0.43
CA GLY A 61 0.78 18.71 1.79
C GLY A 61 2.28 18.97 1.95
N ASP A 62 3.12 18.40 1.10
CA ASP A 62 4.56 18.67 1.12
C ASP A 62 4.86 20.14 0.82
N VAL A 63 5.92 20.65 1.45
CA VAL A 63 6.41 22.01 1.26
C VAL A 63 7.71 21.97 0.47
N LEU A 64 7.71 22.64 -0.66
CA LEU A 64 8.85 22.75 -1.56
C LEU A 64 9.43 24.16 -1.50
N LYS A 65 10.74 24.25 -1.37
CA LYS A 65 11.49 25.49 -1.63
C LYS A 65 12.03 25.40 -3.06
N LEU A 66 11.76 26.46 -3.83
CA LEU A 66 12.29 26.66 -5.15
C LEU A 66 13.26 27.82 -5.08
N SER A 67 14.49 27.62 -5.57
CA SER A 67 15.50 28.67 -5.64
C SER A 67 16.04 28.76 -7.06
N PHE A 68 16.13 29.98 -7.57
CA PHE A 68 16.57 30.29 -8.93
C PHE A 68 17.97 30.94 -8.85
N ALA A 69 18.97 30.37 -9.53
CA ALA A 69 20.36 30.78 -9.35
C ALA A 69 20.62 32.23 -9.77
N GLU A 70 19.99 32.71 -10.83
CA GLU A 70 20.19 34.07 -11.35
C GLU A 70 19.02 35.02 -11.04
N GLU A 71 17.85 34.49 -10.67
CA GLU A 71 16.61 35.25 -10.44
C GLU A 71 16.09 35.04 -9.02
N SER A 72 16.82 35.52 -8.03
CA SER A 72 16.46 35.35 -6.61
C SER A 72 15.08 35.94 -6.24
N ASP A 73 14.58 36.87 -7.04
CA ASP A 73 13.22 37.43 -6.87
C ASP A 73 12.11 36.40 -7.15
N LEU A 74 12.44 35.29 -7.82
CA LEU A 74 11.53 34.18 -8.05
C LEU A 74 11.61 33.10 -6.98
N ASP A 75 12.55 33.22 -6.03
CA ASP A 75 12.68 32.28 -4.93
C ASP A 75 11.40 32.25 -4.10
N GLN A 76 10.89 31.06 -3.88
CA GLN A 76 9.64 30.90 -3.15
C GLN A 76 9.50 29.54 -2.48
N THR A 77 8.73 29.52 -1.42
CA THR A 77 8.28 28.28 -0.77
C THR A 77 6.83 28.02 -1.14
N GLN A 78 6.54 26.84 -1.69
CA GLN A 78 5.22 26.44 -2.14
C GLN A 78 4.77 25.16 -1.47
N LYS A 79 3.54 25.16 -0.95
CA LYS A 79 2.89 23.94 -0.47
C LYS A 79 2.15 23.26 -1.62
N ILE A 80 2.37 21.97 -1.79
CA ILE A 80 1.61 21.17 -2.77
C ILE A 80 0.15 21.12 -2.29
N ARG A 81 -0.75 21.63 -3.13
CA ARG A 81 -2.19 21.66 -2.84
C ARG A 81 -2.78 20.25 -2.85
N ARG A 82 -4.04 20.13 -2.38
CA ARG A 82 -4.76 18.83 -2.37
C ARG A 82 -4.98 18.23 -3.77
N ASP A 83 -5.03 19.08 -4.79
CA ASP A 83 -5.10 18.67 -6.20
C ASP A 83 -3.75 18.23 -6.78
N GLY A 84 -2.70 18.23 -5.96
CA GLY A 84 -1.35 17.81 -6.34
C GLY A 84 -0.54 18.86 -7.09
N LYS A 85 -1.01 20.10 -7.17
CA LYS A 85 -0.37 21.17 -7.93
C LYS A 85 0.29 22.20 -7.04
N ILE A 86 1.26 22.91 -7.61
CA ILE A 86 1.88 24.15 -7.10
C ILE A 86 1.63 25.29 -8.09
N SER A 87 1.64 26.54 -7.62
CA SER A 87 1.48 27.72 -8.46
C SER A 87 2.81 28.46 -8.57
N LEU A 88 3.29 28.65 -9.79
CA LEU A 88 4.60 29.24 -10.06
C LEU A 88 4.45 30.50 -10.95
N PRO A 89 5.28 31.53 -10.75
CA PRO A 89 5.34 32.68 -11.62
C PRO A 89 5.59 32.22 -13.08
N PHE A 90 5.02 32.92 -14.05
CA PHE A 90 5.10 32.68 -15.49
C PHE A 90 4.53 31.33 -15.96
N LEU A 91 4.66 30.24 -15.21
CA LEU A 91 4.20 28.91 -15.59
C LEU A 91 2.78 28.58 -15.12
N GLY A 92 2.25 29.34 -14.16
CA GLY A 92 0.93 29.05 -13.57
C GLY A 92 0.93 27.78 -12.73
N GLU A 93 -0.04 26.91 -12.99
CA GLU A 93 -0.20 25.66 -12.24
C GLU A 93 0.65 24.52 -12.82
N VAL A 94 1.43 23.88 -11.96
CA VAL A 94 2.29 22.73 -12.31
C VAL A 94 1.97 21.56 -11.39
N THR A 95 1.77 20.39 -11.96
CA THR A 95 1.55 19.16 -11.18
C THR A 95 2.87 18.70 -10.56
N ALA A 96 2.93 18.67 -9.23
CA ALA A 96 4.09 18.23 -8.45
C ALA A 96 3.89 16.84 -7.83
N ALA A 97 2.67 16.52 -7.37
CA ALA A 97 2.38 15.25 -6.70
C ALA A 97 2.67 14.03 -7.59
N GLY A 98 3.22 12.98 -6.98
CA GLY A 98 3.60 11.73 -7.66
C GLY A 98 4.97 11.76 -8.35
N LYS A 99 5.57 12.95 -8.54
CA LYS A 99 6.90 13.11 -9.13
C LYS A 99 8.00 12.99 -8.07
N ARG A 100 9.20 12.60 -8.47
CA ARG A 100 10.39 12.79 -7.62
C ARG A 100 10.83 14.25 -7.70
N VAL A 101 11.50 14.72 -6.66
CA VAL A 101 12.05 16.10 -6.63
C VAL A 101 12.88 16.39 -7.88
N ILE A 102 13.78 15.47 -8.26
CA ILE A 102 14.64 15.62 -9.42
C ILE A 102 13.88 15.65 -10.76
N ASP A 103 12.77 14.91 -10.87
CA ASP A 103 11.96 14.91 -12.10
C ASP A 103 11.17 16.22 -12.22
N LEU A 104 10.65 16.74 -11.10
CA LEU A 104 10.01 18.04 -11.05
C LEU A 104 11.01 19.15 -11.41
N GLN A 105 12.21 19.11 -10.82
CA GLN A 105 13.26 20.09 -11.11
C GLN A 105 13.59 20.14 -12.60
N ARG A 106 13.82 18.99 -13.25
CA ARG A 106 14.10 18.93 -14.70
C ARG A 106 12.94 19.45 -15.54
N GLU A 107 11.72 19.20 -15.12
CA GLU A 107 10.55 19.70 -15.81
C GLU A 107 10.44 21.23 -15.70
N LEU A 108 10.70 21.78 -14.52
CA LEU A 108 10.67 23.22 -14.29
C LEU A 108 11.76 23.92 -15.13
N VAL A 109 12.99 23.42 -15.12
CA VAL A 109 14.07 23.95 -15.96
C VAL A 109 13.59 24.05 -17.43
N ARG A 110 13.11 22.95 -18.01
CA ARG A 110 12.62 22.96 -19.41
C ARG A 110 11.46 23.93 -19.65
N ARG A 111 10.56 24.10 -18.68
CA ARG A 111 9.41 25.01 -18.86
C ARG A 111 9.80 26.50 -18.73
N TYR A 112 10.87 26.78 -18.00
CA TYR A 112 11.38 28.13 -17.83
C TYR A 112 12.36 28.54 -18.96
N GLU A 113 12.84 27.62 -19.82
CA GLU A 113 13.71 27.92 -20.96
C GLU A 113 13.16 29.01 -21.90
N ASP A 114 11.82 29.08 -22.06
CA ASP A 114 11.16 30.09 -22.87
C ASP A 114 10.97 31.44 -22.14
N GLN A 115 11.23 31.50 -20.83
CA GLN A 115 10.93 32.66 -19.98
C GLN A 115 12.16 33.29 -19.36
N LEU A 116 13.23 32.52 -19.19
CA LEU A 116 14.48 32.94 -18.53
C LEU A 116 15.67 32.57 -19.41
N ASP A 117 16.69 33.43 -19.45
CA ASP A 117 17.87 33.22 -20.28
C ASP A 117 18.73 32.02 -19.83
N ASN A 118 18.77 31.73 -18.53
CA ASN A 118 19.51 30.61 -17.96
C ASN A 118 18.73 30.00 -16.75
N PRO A 119 17.71 29.18 -17.01
CA PRO A 119 16.83 28.70 -15.96
C PRO A 119 17.47 27.58 -15.13
N GLU A 120 18.27 27.97 -14.15
CA GLU A 120 18.79 27.04 -13.14
C GLU A 120 17.85 27.03 -11.91
N VAL A 121 17.06 26.00 -11.78
CA VAL A 121 16.05 25.87 -10.70
C VAL A 121 16.45 24.73 -9.77
N LEU A 122 16.68 25.06 -8.50
CA LEU A 122 16.86 24.09 -7.41
C LEU A 122 15.52 23.85 -6.70
N VAL A 123 15.08 22.61 -6.66
CA VAL A 123 13.89 22.21 -5.91
C VAL A 123 14.30 21.43 -4.67
N THR A 124 13.96 21.93 -3.50
CA THR A 124 14.25 21.28 -2.21
C THR A 124 12.95 20.95 -1.49
N LEU A 125 12.82 19.73 -1.01
CA LEU A 125 11.73 19.34 -0.11
C LEU A 125 12.07 19.82 1.30
N GLU A 126 11.37 20.86 1.80
CA GLU A 126 11.62 21.41 3.13
C GLU A 126 10.90 20.61 4.22
N ASN A 127 9.68 20.19 3.93
CA ASN A 127 8.88 19.48 4.92
C ASN A 127 7.95 18.48 4.23
N SER A 128 7.98 17.25 4.71
CA SER A 128 7.03 16.21 4.34
C SER A 128 6.26 15.83 5.60
N SER A 129 5.10 16.45 5.80
CA SER A 129 4.27 16.18 6.97
C SER A 129 3.20 15.15 6.68
N ALA A 130 3.08 14.17 7.57
CA ALA A 130 1.99 13.21 7.56
C ALA A 130 1.14 13.41 8.82
N THR A 131 -0.15 13.60 8.64
CA THR A 131 -1.11 13.64 9.73
C THR A 131 -1.86 12.33 9.83
N VAL A 132 -1.80 11.70 10.97
CA VAL A 132 -2.36 10.37 11.23
C VAL A 132 -3.33 10.46 12.40
N ILE A 133 -4.42 9.71 12.34
CA ILE A 133 -5.35 9.55 13.47
C ILE A 133 -5.03 8.23 14.15
N ILE A 134 -4.73 8.29 15.45
CA ILE A 134 -4.44 7.11 16.26
C ILE A 134 -5.58 6.94 17.27
N SER A 135 -6.17 5.76 17.32
CA SER A 135 -7.38 5.48 18.10
C SER A 135 -7.42 4.07 18.66
N GLY A 136 -8.42 3.77 19.49
CA GLY A 136 -8.56 2.49 20.15
C GLY A 136 -7.77 2.43 21.46
N PHE A 137 -7.16 1.28 21.74
CA PHE A 137 -6.43 1.01 22.99
C PHE A 137 -4.99 1.53 22.94
N VAL A 138 -4.82 2.83 22.82
CA VAL A 138 -3.57 3.58 22.89
C VAL A 138 -3.64 4.54 24.09
N THR A 139 -2.49 4.92 24.65
CA THR A 139 -2.46 5.78 25.85
C THR A 139 -3.00 7.18 25.58
N TYR A 140 -2.60 7.80 24.46
CA TYR A 140 -3.09 9.12 24.05
C TYR A 140 -3.68 9.05 22.64
N PRO A 141 -4.98 8.73 22.52
CA PRO A 141 -5.66 8.73 21.22
C PRO A 141 -5.81 10.15 20.69
N GLY A 142 -5.67 10.31 19.39
CA GLY A 142 -5.83 11.63 18.78
C GLY A 142 -5.22 11.74 17.40
N LYS A 143 -5.22 12.98 16.92
CA LYS A 143 -4.58 13.37 15.67
C LYS A 143 -3.12 13.74 15.95
N VAL A 144 -2.18 13.09 15.27
CA VAL A 144 -0.74 13.34 15.41
C VAL A 144 -0.17 13.71 14.06
N THR A 145 0.67 14.72 14.02
CA THR A 145 1.38 15.17 12.82
C THR A 145 2.87 14.87 12.96
N PHE A 146 3.44 14.29 11.93
CA PHE A 146 4.85 13.95 11.83
C PHE A 146 5.48 14.78 10.71
N ASP A 147 6.63 15.35 10.97
CA ASP A 147 7.44 16.17 10.05
C ASP A 147 8.53 15.38 9.30
N ARG A 148 8.53 14.07 9.49
CA ARG A 148 9.49 13.14 8.89
C ARG A 148 8.86 11.78 8.63
N PRO A 149 9.43 10.96 7.73
CA PRO A 149 8.97 9.59 7.51
C PRO A 149 8.95 8.80 8.82
N THR A 150 7.77 8.41 9.25
CA THR A 150 7.53 7.76 10.54
C THR A 150 6.88 6.39 10.31
N THR A 151 7.32 5.38 11.04
CA THR A 151 6.71 4.04 10.96
C THR A 151 5.47 3.95 11.85
N VAL A 152 4.59 2.97 11.56
CA VAL A 152 3.41 2.68 12.40
C VAL A 152 3.83 2.43 13.86
N TYR A 153 4.94 1.72 14.07
CA TYR A 153 5.49 1.49 15.40
C TYR A 153 5.86 2.80 16.10
N GLN A 154 6.64 3.66 15.43
CA GLN A 154 7.05 4.95 15.99
C GLN A 154 5.85 5.87 16.27
N ALA A 155 4.86 5.88 15.38
CA ALA A 155 3.65 6.68 15.53
C ALA A 155 2.87 6.27 16.80
N ILE A 156 2.72 4.98 17.06
CA ILE A 156 2.06 4.47 18.27
C ILE A 156 2.90 4.79 19.51
N MET A 157 4.23 4.63 19.47
CA MET A 157 5.09 4.96 20.61
C MET A 157 5.04 6.46 20.95
N GLN A 158 4.95 7.34 19.95
CA GLN A 158 4.81 8.79 20.18
C GLN A 158 3.46 9.17 20.80
N SER A 159 2.43 8.34 20.60
CA SER A 159 1.12 8.45 21.27
C SER A 159 1.08 7.76 22.64
N GLY A 160 2.23 7.56 23.27
CA GLY A 160 2.33 6.95 24.61
C GLY A 160 2.31 5.42 24.60
N GLY A 161 2.35 4.79 23.43
CA GLY A 161 2.32 3.33 23.28
C GLY A 161 0.91 2.75 23.41
N VAL A 162 0.85 1.43 23.33
CA VAL A 162 -0.39 0.67 23.50
C VAL A 162 -0.76 0.64 24.98
N SER A 163 -2.03 0.89 25.31
CA SER A 163 -2.53 0.81 26.68
C SER A 163 -2.56 -0.63 27.21
N ASP A 164 -2.74 -0.81 28.53
CA ASP A 164 -2.70 -2.13 29.20
C ASP A 164 -3.61 -3.18 28.59
N TYR A 165 -4.72 -2.76 28.01
CA TYR A 165 -5.69 -3.64 27.35
C TYR A 165 -5.55 -3.67 25.82
N GLY A 166 -4.55 -3.05 25.24
CA GLY A 166 -4.35 -2.97 23.82
C GLY A 166 -3.57 -4.16 23.25
N SER A 167 -3.85 -4.52 22.02
CA SER A 167 -3.20 -5.63 21.32
C SER A 167 -2.14 -5.14 20.36
N LEU A 168 -0.88 -5.52 20.59
CA LEU A 168 0.24 -5.26 19.66
C LEU A 168 0.21 -6.17 18.43
N SER A 169 -0.55 -7.24 18.45
CA SER A 169 -0.67 -8.16 17.32
C SER A 169 -1.87 -7.88 16.42
N ASN A 170 -2.76 -6.99 16.83
CA ASN A 170 -3.98 -6.69 16.10
C ASN A 170 -4.19 -5.16 15.96
N ILE A 171 -3.35 -4.56 15.15
CA ILE A 171 -3.37 -3.14 14.83
C ILE A 171 -3.86 -2.97 13.41
N HIS A 172 -4.91 -2.19 13.21
CA HIS A 172 -5.50 -1.93 11.91
C HIS A 172 -4.99 -0.60 11.36
N LEU A 173 -4.26 -0.66 10.25
CA LEU A 173 -3.88 0.51 9.47
C LEU A 173 -4.88 0.67 8.33
N THR A 174 -5.62 1.76 8.36
CA THR A 174 -6.61 2.10 7.32
C THR A 174 -6.10 3.27 6.51
N ARG A 175 -6.12 3.12 5.20
CA ARG A 175 -5.64 4.10 4.21
C ARG A 175 -6.63 4.24 3.07
N ILE A 176 -6.79 5.45 2.54
CA ILE A 176 -7.57 5.72 1.33
C ILE A 176 -6.63 5.71 0.13
N ILE A 177 -6.87 4.78 -0.81
CA ILE A 177 -6.08 4.65 -2.04
C ILE A 177 -7.04 4.78 -3.23
N ASN A 178 -6.84 5.80 -4.06
CA ASN A 178 -7.71 6.08 -5.21
C ASN A 178 -9.21 6.18 -4.83
N GLY A 179 -9.50 6.81 -3.69
CA GLY A 179 -10.86 6.97 -3.17
C GLY A 179 -11.46 5.73 -2.50
N VAL A 180 -10.73 4.61 -2.48
CA VAL A 180 -11.17 3.37 -1.83
C VAL A 180 -10.45 3.20 -0.50
N GLN A 181 -11.21 2.96 0.56
CA GLN A 181 -10.67 2.65 1.88
C GLN A 181 -10.14 1.22 1.91
N ARG A 182 -8.91 1.03 2.37
CA ARG A 182 -8.27 -0.28 2.59
C ARG A 182 -7.75 -0.37 4.00
N THR A 183 -7.93 -1.52 4.62
CA THR A 183 -7.44 -1.80 5.98
C THR A 183 -6.53 -3.01 5.96
N GLU A 184 -5.39 -2.89 6.61
CA GLU A 184 -4.41 -3.96 6.79
C GLU A 184 -4.20 -4.18 8.28
N THR A 185 -4.10 -5.44 8.70
CA THR A 185 -3.77 -5.79 10.09
C THR A 185 -2.27 -5.97 10.23
N ILE A 186 -1.69 -5.26 11.19
CA ILE A 186 -0.26 -5.23 11.47
C ILE A 186 0.01 -5.86 12.84
N ASN A 187 1.04 -6.70 12.90
CA ASN A 187 1.57 -7.28 14.13
C ASN A 187 2.90 -6.60 14.49
N LEU A 188 2.94 -5.88 15.60
CA LEU A 188 4.12 -5.19 16.10
C LEU A 188 4.87 -5.93 17.23
N ARG A 189 4.43 -7.13 17.62
CA ARG A 189 5.15 -7.93 18.63
C ARG A 189 6.60 -8.25 18.24
N PRO A 190 6.92 -8.55 16.97
CA PRO A 190 8.30 -8.75 16.55
C PRO A 190 9.17 -7.51 16.77
N ASN A 191 8.65 -6.30 16.49
CA ASN A 191 9.39 -5.05 16.68
C ASN A 191 9.82 -4.82 18.12
N ILE A 192 8.96 -5.14 19.10
CA ILE A 192 9.28 -5.01 20.53
C ILE A 192 10.31 -6.03 20.99
N ARG A 193 10.32 -7.19 20.36
CA ARG A 193 11.31 -8.25 20.66
C ARG A 193 12.66 -8.04 19.95
N GLY A 194 12.84 -6.90 19.27
CA GLY A 194 14.05 -6.61 18.50
C GLY A 194 14.26 -7.50 17.28
N GLN A 195 13.20 -8.17 16.81
CA GLN A 195 13.30 -9.02 15.62
C GLN A 195 13.27 -8.13 14.34
N PRO A 196 14.07 -8.48 13.32
CA PRO A 196 14.05 -7.72 12.06
C PRO A 196 12.69 -7.85 11.39
N THR A 197 12.08 -6.71 11.10
CA THR A 197 10.81 -6.60 10.38
C THR A 197 10.93 -5.53 9.31
N LEU A 198 10.19 -5.70 8.22
CA LEU A 198 10.07 -4.63 7.23
C LEU A 198 9.31 -3.45 7.85
N PRO A 199 9.90 -2.24 7.87
CA PRO A 199 9.24 -1.08 8.43
C PRO A 199 8.01 -0.71 7.61
N LYS A 200 6.88 -0.50 8.28
CA LYS A 200 5.64 0.01 7.68
C LYS A 200 5.54 1.50 7.99
N TYR A 201 5.62 2.33 6.97
CA TYR A 201 5.53 3.79 7.11
C TYR A 201 4.08 4.28 7.05
N VAL A 202 3.79 5.31 7.83
CA VAL A 202 2.51 6.02 7.77
C VAL A 202 2.49 7.03 6.62
N GLN A 203 1.30 7.37 6.15
CA GLN A 203 1.05 8.41 5.15
C GLN A 203 0.02 9.42 5.69
N ASP A 204 -0.03 10.58 5.05
CA ASP A 204 -1.04 11.58 5.38
C ASP A 204 -2.46 11.03 5.20
N GLY A 205 -3.31 11.24 6.20
CA GLY A 205 -4.69 10.72 6.23
C GLY A 205 -4.84 9.29 6.71
N ASP A 206 -3.77 8.60 7.11
CA ASP A 206 -3.87 7.26 7.68
C ASP A 206 -4.63 7.26 9.00
N VAL A 207 -5.36 6.17 9.24
CA VAL A 207 -6.00 5.90 10.53
C VAL A 207 -5.42 4.60 11.10
N ILE A 208 -4.87 4.69 12.32
CA ILE A 208 -4.35 3.55 13.08
C ILE A 208 -5.32 3.26 14.21
N TYR A 209 -5.90 2.07 14.20
CA TYR A 209 -6.77 1.59 15.27
C TYR A 209 -6.13 0.41 15.99
N ILE A 210 -5.99 0.54 17.32
CA ILE A 210 -5.44 -0.51 18.17
C ILE A 210 -6.59 -1.26 18.81
N SER A 211 -6.69 -2.55 18.50
CA SER A 211 -7.73 -3.43 19.05
C SER A 211 -7.46 -3.79 20.49
N ARG A 212 -8.52 -4.20 21.21
CA ARG A 212 -8.40 -4.76 22.56
C ARG A 212 -7.65 -6.10 22.51
N SER A 213 -6.80 -6.33 23.51
CA SER A 213 -6.26 -7.67 23.77
C SER A 213 -7.35 -8.54 24.36
N LEU A 214 -7.48 -9.76 23.85
CA LEU A 214 -8.46 -10.71 24.37
C LEU A 214 -7.93 -11.52 25.57
N PHE A 215 -6.62 -11.33 25.91
CA PHE A 215 -5.97 -12.02 27.02
C PHE A 215 -4.92 -11.15 27.67
#